data_8aee0d5da5f1d318a705b71b78368afe
#
_entry.id   8aee0d5da5f1d318a705b71b78368afe
#
_cell.length_a   1.000
_cell.length_b   1.000
_cell.length_c   1.000
_cell.angle_alpha   90.00
_cell.angle_beta   90.00
_cell.angle_gamma   90.00
#
_symmetry.space_group_name_H-M   'P 1'
#
loop_
_entity.id
_entity.type
_entity.pdbx_description
1 polymer ?
#
loop_
_entity_poly.entity_id
_entity_poly.type
_entity_poly.pdbx_seq_one_letter_code
_entity_poly.pdbx_strand_id
1 'polypeptide(L)'
;MNDQTPHRQTEANVVLRQIGKPLERSDAEGKATGRTRYAGDYTMPGMLHGRVLRSELASARLKHLDASAARNLPGVSCVLTAEELPDRLAATDMPGQTGQKRASTDRQILVREFIRHHGEPLALIAAETPA
;
A
#
# COMPACT_ATOMS: atom_id res chain seq x y z
N MET A 1 -57.45 22.76 1.78
CA MET A 1 -56.32 23.09 2.70
C MET A 1 -55.06 22.92 1.89
N ASN A 2 -54.63 24.03 1.24
CA ASN A 2 -53.50 24.04 0.33
C ASN A 2 -52.21 24.25 1.14
N ASP A 3 -51.40 23.22 1.26
CA ASP A 3 -50.04 23.34 1.78
C ASP A 3 -49.11 23.74 0.62
N GLN A 4 -48.86 25.04 0.50
CA GLN A 4 -47.83 25.59 -0.38
C GLN A 4 -46.56 25.76 0.46
N THR A 5 -45.76 24.69 0.48
CA THR A 5 -44.40 24.81 0.98
C THR A 5 -43.60 25.68 0.00
N PRO A 6 -43.05 26.82 0.42
CA PRO A 6 -42.27 27.67 -0.48
C PRO A 6 -40.96 26.94 -0.83
N HIS A 7 -40.81 26.57 -2.10
CA HIS A 7 -39.52 26.20 -2.66
C HIS A 7 -38.55 27.36 -2.43
N ARG A 8 -37.60 27.13 -1.55
CA ARG A 8 -36.52 28.06 -1.25
C ARG A 8 -35.64 28.18 -2.50
N GLN A 9 -35.97 29.15 -3.35
CA GLN A 9 -35.05 29.55 -4.43
C GLN A 9 -33.87 30.25 -3.78
N THR A 10 -32.80 29.46 -3.55
CA THR A 10 -31.50 30.00 -3.19
C THR A 10 -30.76 30.26 -4.50
N GLU A 11 -31.17 31.31 -5.21
CA GLU A 11 -30.34 31.88 -6.27
C GLU A 11 -29.22 32.73 -5.65
N ALA A 12 -28.29 32.07 -5.02
CA ALA A 12 -27.00 32.66 -4.84
C ALA A 12 -26.24 32.42 -6.15
N ASN A 13 -26.12 33.46 -6.99
CA ASN A 13 -25.17 33.49 -8.09
C ASN A 13 -23.75 33.42 -7.54
N VAL A 14 -23.36 32.24 -7.04
CA VAL A 14 -22.02 31.98 -6.60
C VAL A 14 -21.15 31.85 -7.85
N VAL A 15 -20.43 32.91 -8.18
CA VAL A 15 -19.43 32.86 -9.26
C VAL A 15 -18.29 31.97 -8.78
N LEU A 16 -18.33 30.72 -9.20
CA LEU A 16 -17.28 29.74 -8.90
C LEU A 16 -16.02 30.13 -9.68
N ARG A 17 -14.94 30.37 -8.95
CA ARG A 17 -13.67 30.81 -9.57
C ARG A 17 -12.93 29.70 -10.31
N GLN A 18 -13.10 28.45 -9.87
CA GLN A 18 -12.34 27.30 -10.34
C GLN A 18 -13.22 26.22 -11.01
N ILE A 19 -14.42 25.99 -10.46
CA ILE A 19 -15.33 24.96 -10.97
C ILE A 19 -15.86 25.36 -12.35
N GLY A 20 -15.84 24.41 -13.29
CA GLY A 20 -16.29 24.61 -14.66
C GLY A 20 -15.28 25.29 -15.59
N LYS A 21 -14.05 25.55 -15.14
CA LYS A 21 -12.97 26.08 -15.97
C LYS A 21 -11.95 24.99 -16.31
N PRO A 22 -11.40 24.98 -17.54
CA PRO A 22 -10.30 24.11 -17.89
C PRO A 22 -9.02 24.64 -17.22
N LEU A 23 -8.71 24.08 -16.05
CA LEU A 23 -7.49 24.42 -15.32
C LEU A 23 -6.41 23.43 -15.71
N GLU A 24 -5.24 23.95 -16.02
CA GLU A 24 -4.06 23.13 -16.23
C GLU A 24 -3.63 22.50 -14.92
N ARG A 25 -3.34 21.20 -14.97
CA ARG A 25 -2.81 20.48 -13.80
C ARG A 25 -1.39 20.98 -13.50
N SER A 26 -1.14 21.40 -12.28
CA SER A 26 0.18 21.90 -11.83
C SER A 26 1.30 20.85 -11.92
N ASP A 27 0.94 19.56 -11.95
CA ASP A 27 1.89 18.44 -12.03
C ASP A 27 2.01 17.83 -13.43
N ALA A 28 1.24 18.33 -14.41
CA ALA A 28 1.16 17.73 -15.74
C ALA A 28 2.48 17.84 -16.52
N GLU A 29 3.08 19.01 -16.53
CA GLU A 29 4.33 19.27 -17.26
C GLU A 29 5.47 18.41 -16.73
N GLY A 30 5.64 18.33 -15.39
CA GLY A 30 6.67 17.52 -14.77
C GLY A 30 6.53 16.04 -15.10
N LYS A 31 5.29 15.53 -15.16
CA LYS A 31 5.01 14.13 -15.52
C LYS A 31 5.22 13.88 -17.02
N ALA A 32 4.74 14.77 -17.88
CA ALA A 32 4.87 14.62 -19.32
C ALA A 32 6.33 14.70 -19.80
N THR A 33 7.16 15.49 -19.12
CA THR A 33 8.59 15.66 -19.45
C THR A 33 9.51 14.67 -18.71
N GLY A 34 8.98 13.81 -17.85
CA GLY A 34 9.76 12.88 -17.04
C GLY A 34 10.58 13.55 -15.91
N ARG A 35 10.33 14.82 -15.60
CA ARG A 35 11.02 15.53 -14.50
C ARG A 35 10.49 15.13 -13.12
N THR A 36 9.25 14.66 -13.06
CA THR A 36 8.66 14.18 -11.80
C THR A 36 9.34 12.87 -11.38
N ARG A 37 9.88 12.84 -10.19
CA ARG A 37 10.48 11.63 -9.59
C ARG A 37 9.47 10.91 -8.69
N TYR A 38 9.38 9.62 -8.86
CA TYR A 38 8.60 8.72 -8.01
C TYR A 38 9.53 7.94 -7.08
N ALA A 39 8.97 7.27 -6.10
CA ALA A 39 9.77 6.51 -5.11
C ALA A 39 10.75 5.50 -5.75
N GLY A 40 10.37 4.87 -6.87
CA GLY A 40 11.23 3.94 -7.61
C GLY A 40 12.39 4.57 -8.38
N ASP A 41 12.40 5.91 -8.54
CA ASP A 41 13.43 6.63 -9.29
C ASP A 41 14.58 7.13 -8.39
N TYR A 42 14.44 6.89 -7.08
CA TYR A 42 15.49 7.28 -6.12
C TYR A 42 16.50 6.16 -5.94
N THR A 43 17.77 6.51 -6.12
CA THR A 43 18.90 5.63 -5.84
C THR A 43 19.86 6.32 -4.90
N MET A 44 20.40 5.60 -3.93
CA MET A 44 21.38 6.09 -2.97
C MET A 44 22.56 5.12 -2.86
N PRO A 45 23.77 5.60 -2.58
CA PRO A 45 24.93 4.74 -2.29
C PRO A 45 24.58 3.77 -1.13
N GLY A 46 24.84 2.48 -1.32
CA GLY A 46 24.57 1.47 -0.32
C GLY A 46 23.08 1.08 -0.19
N MET A 47 22.21 1.53 -1.11
CA MET A 47 20.80 1.13 -1.12
C MET A 47 20.68 -0.36 -1.45
N LEU A 48 19.90 -1.08 -0.65
CA LEU A 48 19.61 -2.48 -0.87
C LEU A 48 18.37 -2.66 -1.77
N HIS A 49 18.35 -3.77 -2.48
CA HIS A 49 17.22 -4.20 -3.29
C HIS A 49 16.30 -5.10 -2.46
N GLY A 50 15.03 -4.69 -2.32
CA GLY A 50 14.01 -5.47 -1.61
C GLY A 50 13.27 -6.43 -2.53
N ARG A 51 13.11 -7.68 -2.11
CA ARG A 51 12.27 -8.68 -2.76
C ARG A 51 11.29 -9.28 -1.75
N VAL A 52 10.12 -9.63 -2.25
CA VAL A 52 9.09 -10.31 -1.46
C VAL A 52 8.90 -11.71 -2.03
N LEU A 53 9.16 -12.72 -1.21
CA LEU A 53 8.76 -14.09 -1.53
C LEU A 53 7.24 -14.19 -1.35
N ARG A 54 6.55 -14.62 -2.39
CA ARG A 54 5.09 -14.73 -2.41
C ARG A 54 4.66 -16.17 -2.64
N SER A 55 3.50 -16.52 -2.10
CA SER A 55 2.88 -17.83 -2.29
C SER A 55 2.40 -18.00 -3.73
N GLU A 56 2.67 -19.15 -4.32
CA GLU A 56 2.07 -19.61 -5.58
C GLU A 56 0.75 -20.35 -5.37
N LEU A 57 0.40 -20.64 -4.11
CA LEU A 57 -0.82 -21.36 -3.75
C LEU A 57 -1.91 -20.37 -3.35
N ALA A 58 -3.13 -20.65 -3.77
CA ALA A 58 -4.30 -19.83 -3.46
C ALA A 58 -4.80 -20.03 -2.02
N SER A 59 -4.65 -21.24 -1.49
CA SER A 59 -5.02 -21.58 -0.11
C SER A 59 -4.21 -22.79 0.34
N ALA A 60 -3.45 -22.63 1.42
CA ALA A 60 -2.63 -23.72 1.94
C ALA A 60 -2.24 -23.48 3.41
N ARG A 61 -1.84 -24.53 4.09
CA ARG A 61 -1.20 -24.44 5.39
C ARG A 61 0.32 -24.43 5.21
N LEU A 62 0.96 -23.36 5.68
CA LEU A 62 2.41 -23.28 5.74
C LEU A 62 2.92 -24.14 6.90
N LYS A 63 3.58 -25.23 6.58
CA LYS A 63 4.13 -26.14 7.61
C LYS A 63 5.50 -25.70 8.09
N HIS A 64 6.32 -25.21 7.16
CA HIS A 64 7.69 -24.79 7.44
C HIS A 64 8.18 -23.86 6.34
N LEU A 65 8.97 -22.85 6.70
CA LEU A 65 9.66 -21.95 5.79
C LEU A 65 11.12 -21.88 6.24
N ASP A 66 11.99 -22.57 5.51
CA ASP A 66 13.43 -22.53 5.78
C ASP A 66 14.08 -21.40 4.95
N ALA A 67 14.57 -20.39 5.67
CA ALA A 67 15.26 -19.23 5.08
C ALA A 67 16.80 -19.33 5.23
N SER A 68 17.32 -20.42 5.77
CA SER A 68 18.76 -20.57 6.12
C SER A 68 19.67 -20.44 4.90
N ALA A 69 19.32 -21.10 3.82
CA ALA A 69 20.09 -21.03 2.59
C ALA A 69 20.15 -19.59 2.03
N ALA A 70 19.02 -18.89 2.03
CA ALA A 70 18.96 -17.51 1.56
C ALA A 70 19.77 -16.55 2.44
N ARG A 71 19.76 -16.74 3.77
CA ARG A 71 20.55 -15.93 4.71
C ARG A 71 22.06 -16.10 4.53
N ASN A 72 22.50 -17.25 4.04
CA ASN A 72 23.91 -17.59 3.83
C ASN A 72 24.42 -17.18 2.44
N LEU A 73 23.59 -16.68 1.55
CA LEU A 73 24.02 -16.22 0.23
C LEU A 73 24.85 -14.93 0.32
N PRO A 74 26.00 -14.86 -0.38
CA PRO A 74 26.75 -13.62 -0.47
C PRO A 74 25.91 -12.48 -1.06
N GLY A 75 25.99 -11.30 -0.48
CA GLY A 75 25.24 -10.13 -0.91
C GLY A 75 23.82 -10.04 -0.33
N VAL A 76 23.34 -11.04 0.37
CA VAL A 76 22.07 -10.95 1.11
C VAL A 76 22.33 -10.33 2.48
N SER A 77 21.74 -9.17 2.71
CA SER A 77 21.90 -8.43 3.96
C SER A 77 20.89 -8.83 5.04
N CYS A 78 19.68 -9.18 4.63
CA CYS A 78 18.62 -9.51 5.57
C CYS A 78 17.54 -10.40 4.90
N VAL A 79 17.04 -11.36 5.66
CA VAL A 79 15.83 -12.14 5.32
C VAL A 79 14.92 -12.12 6.54
N LEU A 80 13.74 -11.56 6.39
CA LEU A 80 12.69 -11.49 7.43
C LEU A 80 11.58 -12.48 7.09
N THR A 81 11.27 -13.34 8.05
CA THR A 81 10.10 -14.21 8.03
C THR A 81 9.08 -13.74 9.07
N ALA A 82 7.94 -14.39 9.14
CA ALA A 82 6.93 -14.04 10.13
C ALA A 82 7.41 -14.24 11.58
N GLU A 83 8.44 -15.05 11.82
CA GLU A 83 8.99 -15.33 13.15
C GLU A 83 9.69 -14.11 13.76
N GLU A 84 10.35 -13.29 12.92
CA GLU A 84 11.05 -12.08 13.35
C GLU A 84 10.11 -10.87 13.52
N LEU A 85 8.87 -10.99 13.07
CA LEU A 85 7.90 -9.90 13.17
C LEU A 85 7.07 -10.04 14.46
N PRO A 86 6.69 -8.91 15.10
CA PRO A 86 5.78 -8.95 16.22
C PRO A 86 4.44 -9.58 15.77
N ASP A 87 3.80 -10.29 16.71
CA ASP A 87 2.51 -10.95 16.49
C ASP A 87 1.36 -9.93 16.40
N ARG A 88 1.53 -8.94 15.53
CA ARG A 88 0.55 -7.91 15.25
C ARG A 88 0.06 -8.05 13.83
N LEU A 89 -1.24 -8.10 13.75
CA LEU A 89 -1.94 -7.85 12.50
C LEU A 89 -1.65 -6.42 12.07
N ALA A 90 -1.56 -6.18 10.78
CA ALA A 90 -1.50 -4.82 10.26
C ALA A 90 -2.82 -4.12 10.64
N ALA A 91 -2.87 -3.58 11.85
CA ALA A 91 -3.99 -2.77 12.28
C ALA A 91 -3.98 -1.48 11.47
N THR A 92 -4.79 -1.42 10.45
CA THR A 92 -5.11 -0.16 9.81
C THR A 92 -6.14 0.56 10.69
N ASP A 93 -5.73 0.97 11.87
CA ASP A 93 -6.46 1.98 12.66
C ASP A 93 -6.31 3.35 11.98
N MET A 94 -6.64 3.40 10.69
CA MET A 94 -6.87 4.69 10.08
C MET A 94 -8.25 5.16 10.57
N PRO A 95 -8.31 6.27 11.34
CA PRO A 95 -9.60 6.87 11.66
C PRO A 95 -10.28 7.18 10.33
N GLY A 96 -11.37 6.48 10.06
CA GLY A 96 -12.18 6.75 8.89
C GLY A 96 -12.63 8.19 8.94
N GLN A 97 -12.65 8.89 7.82
CA GLN A 97 -13.12 10.28 7.71
C GLN A 97 -14.54 10.50 8.24
N THR A 98 -15.24 9.44 8.61
CA THR A 98 -16.62 9.43 9.11
C THR A 98 -16.75 8.96 10.56
N GLY A 99 -15.66 8.79 11.31
CA GLY A 99 -15.73 8.30 12.70
C GLY A 99 -16.16 6.84 12.85
N GLN A 100 -16.41 6.11 11.78
CA GLN A 100 -16.65 4.68 11.82
C GLN A 100 -15.33 3.94 12.02
N LYS A 101 -15.24 3.17 13.09
CA LYS A 101 -14.17 2.17 13.25
C LYS A 101 -14.26 1.22 12.05
N ARG A 102 -13.34 1.33 11.11
CA ARG A 102 -13.17 0.27 10.12
C ARG A 102 -12.83 -1.00 10.87
N ALA A 103 -13.54 -2.07 10.57
CA ALA A 103 -13.25 -3.37 11.11
C ALA A 103 -11.74 -3.63 10.95
N SER A 104 -11.08 -3.96 12.06
CA SER A 104 -9.68 -4.38 12.07
C SER A 104 -9.53 -5.45 11.00
N THR A 105 -8.78 -5.15 9.96
CA THR A 105 -8.49 -6.17 8.96
C THR A 105 -7.50 -7.13 9.58
N ASP A 106 -7.92 -8.35 9.73
CA ASP A 106 -7.15 -9.53 10.13
C ASP A 106 -6.04 -9.86 9.10
N ARG A 107 -5.27 -8.85 8.70
CA ARG A 107 -4.19 -9.00 7.72
C ARG A 107 -2.87 -9.26 8.42
N GLN A 108 -2.33 -10.43 8.16
CA GLN A 108 -0.95 -10.74 8.50
C GLN A 108 0.00 -9.93 7.61
N ILE A 109 1.10 -9.44 8.18
CA ILE A 109 2.17 -8.79 7.42
C ILE A 109 2.89 -9.83 6.57
N LEU A 110 3.28 -10.94 7.19
CA LEU A 110 3.79 -12.15 6.56
C LEU A 110 3.01 -13.36 7.06
N VAL A 111 2.88 -14.37 6.21
CA VAL A 111 2.15 -15.59 6.54
C VAL A 111 2.87 -16.37 7.65
N ARG A 112 2.13 -16.70 8.72
CA ARG A 112 2.60 -17.59 9.80
C ARG A 112 2.16 -19.03 9.60
N GLU A 113 0.88 -19.24 9.37
CA GLU A 113 0.27 -20.57 9.34
C GLU A 113 -0.55 -20.81 8.08
N PHE A 114 -1.38 -19.87 7.68
CA PHE A 114 -2.33 -20.05 6.58
C PHE A 114 -2.11 -19.03 5.48
N ILE A 115 -1.90 -19.55 4.28
CA ILE A 115 -1.95 -18.83 3.02
C ILE A 115 -3.42 -18.71 2.64
N ARG A 116 -3.93 -17.49 2.48
CA ARG A 116 -5.35 -17.20 2.24
C ARG A 116 -5.65 -16.89 0.78
N HIS A 117 -4.62 -16.45 0.04
CA HIS A 117 -4.75 -16.13 -1.37
C HIS A 117 -3.40 -16.28 -2.10
N HIS A 118 -3.48 -16.44 -3.41
CA HIS A 118 -2.29 -16.41 -4.27
C HIS A 118 -1.56 -15.06 -4.12
N GLY A 119 -0.24 -15.10 -4.07
CA GLY A 119 0.59 -13.91 -3.94
C GLY A 119 0.73 -13.37 -2.51
N GLU A 120 0.20 -14.07 -1.50
CA GLU A 120 0.36 -13.65 -0.10
C GLU A 120 1.84 -13.69 0.31
N PRO A 121 2.37 -12.64 1.01
CA PRO A 121 3.79 -12.54 1.31
C PRO A 121 4.23 -13.54 2.38
N LEU A 122 5.29 -14.28 2.10
CA LEU A 122 5.88 -15.30 2.98
C LEU A 122 7.15 -14.80 3.67
N ALA A 123 8.02 -14.08 2.94
CA ALA A 123 9.25 -13.52 3.45
C ALA A 123 9.63 -12.24 2.72
N LEU A 124 10.44 -11.40 3.37
CA LEU A 124 11.06 -10.23 2.79
C LEU A 124 12.58 -10.44 2.74
N ILE A 125 13.19 -10.07 1.63
CA ILE A 125 14.63 -10.22 1.41
C ILE A 125 15.20 -8.87 1.02
N ALA A 126 16.34 -8.49 1.60
CA ALA A 126 17.11 -7.33 1.20
C ALA A 126 18.53 -7.77 0.81
N ALA A 127 18.96 -7.39 -0.39
CA ALA A 127 20.25 -7.77 -0.96
C ALA A 127 20.92 -6.60 -1.68
N GLU A 128 22.24 -6.71 -1.90
CA GLU A 128 23.04 -5.70 -2.59
C GLU A 128 22.72 -5.63 -4.08
N THR A 129 22.22 -6.71 -4.66
CA THR A 129 21.87 -6.79 -6.08
C THR A 129 20.41 -7.22 -6.25
N PRO A 130 19.75 -6.90 -7.38
CA PRO A 130 18.36 -7.28 -7.64
C PRO A 130 18.20 -8.76 -8.07
N ALA A 131 19.26 -9.51 -8.25
CA ALA A 131 19.24 -10.91 -8.70
C ALA A 131 18.75 -11.86 -7.65
#